data_e8ad0d01970cdb6a40b3bb6b3b2877d4
#
_entry.id   e8ad0d01970cdb6a40b3bb6b3b2877d4
#
_cell.length_a   1.000
_cell.length_b   1.000
_cell.length_c   1.000
_cell.angle_alpha   90.00
_cell.angle_beta   90.00
_cell.angle_gamma   90.00
#
_symmetry.space_group_name_H-M   'P 1'
#
loop_
_entity.id
_entity.type
_entity.pdbx_description
1 polymer ?
#
loop_
_entity_poly.entity_id
_entity_poly.type
_entity_poly.pdbx_seq_one_letter_code
_entity_poly.pdbx_strand_id
1 'polypeptide(L)'
;MGSEMCIRDRNILGYRPYADDVVDYFVQKSISNGIDIIRIFDCLNDLRNLQEAVNATNKFKAQEGRGEAQVALAYTLGDAYTLEYWTSMAKKIEEMGADSICIKDMAGLLVPYKAAELIKAMKEVTKLPIQLHTHYTSGVASMTYLKAVEAGVDVIDTAMSPFAMGTSQPATEVMVETFKGTPYDTGLDQNLLAEIADYFRPYRDECLANGLLNPKVMGVDIKTLLYQVPGGMLSNMVSQLKEQNAEDRYYDVLKEIPKVRKDLGEPPLVTPSSQIVGTQAVFNVLLGERYKMATKETKAVLRGEYGQTVKPMSQEVIDKVIPGEERITCRYADLLDNEMDKLEGEMKEWKQQDEDVLSYALFPQVATDFFKYRQAQQEKVDMTQADTKNGAYPV
;
A
#
# COMPACT_ATOMS: atom_id res chain seq x y z
N MET A 1 17.97 -12.72 8.88
CA MET A 1 17.10 -11.55 8.69
C MET A 1 16.44 -11.71 7.34
N GLY A 2 15.10 -11.68 7.30
CA GLY A 2 14.35 -11.77 6.06
C GLY A 2 14.01 -10.37 5.53
N SER A 3 13.89 -10.24 4.21
CA SER A 3 13.42 -9.05 3.53
C SER A 3 11.96 -9.20 3.12
N GLU A 4 11.17 -8.13 3.22
CA GLU A 4 9.77 -8.10 2.87
C GLU A 4 9.52 -7.11 1.76
N MET A 5 8.68 -7.50 0.80
CA MET A 5 8.16 -6.60 -0.24
C MET A 5 6.64 -6.55 -0.16
N CYS A 6 6.09 -5.35 -0.06
CA CYS A 6 4.65 -5.13 -0.04
C CYS A 6 4.15 -4.79 -1.44
N ILE A 7 3.25 -5.61 -1.97
CA ILE A 7 2.62 -5.41 -3.28
C ILE A 7 1.11 -5.20 -3.15
N ARG A 8 0.54 -4.51 -4.13
CA ARG A 8 -0.90 -4.28 -4.25
C ARG A 8 -1.50 -5.31 -5.20
N ASP A 9 -1.89 -6.45 -4.67
CA ASP A 9 -2.52 -7.50 -5.46
C ASP A 9 -1.97 -7.57 -6.91
N ARG A 10 -2.85 -7.54 -7.90
CA ARG A 10 -2.53 -7.46 -9.34
C ARG A 10 -2.06 -6.09 -9.84
N ASN A 11 -2.11 -5.04 -9.02
CA ASN A 11 -1.55 -3.73 -9.37
C ASN A 11 -0.06 -3.65 -9.07
N ILE A 12 0.47 -4.63 -8.37
CA ILE A 12 1.88 -4.81 -7.97
C ILE A 12 2.43 -3.50 -7.35
N LEU A 13 3.21 -2.73 -8.09
CA LEU A 13 3.73 -1.42 -7.68
C LEU A 13 3.03 -0.24 -8.38
N GLY A 14 2.20 -0.53 -9.40
CA GLY A 14 1.52 0.45 -10.24
C GLY A 14 0.11 0.82 -9.78
N TYR A 15 -0.63 1.49 -10.65
CA TYR A 15 -2.04 1.90 -10.43
C TYR A 15 -2.99 1.21 -11.40
N ARG A 16 -2.49 0.58 -12.47
CA ARG A 16 -3.31 -0.23 -13.35
C ARG A 16 -3.29 -1.69 -12.90
N PRO A 17 -4.35 -2.46 -13.18
CA PRO A 17 -4.30 -3.90 -13.05
C PRO A 17 -3.42 -4.51 -14.13
N TYR A 18 -2.66 -5.55 -13.77
CA TYR A 18 -1.86 -6.39 -14.66
C TYR A 18 -2.49 -7.76 -14.82
N ALA A 19 -2.18 -8.44 -15.92
CA ALA A 19 -2.56 -9.83 -16.12
C ALA A 19 -1.82 -10.76 -15.14
N ASP A 20 -2.39 -11.94 -14.91
CA ASP A 20 -1.88 -12.89 -13.90
C ASP A 20 -0.45 -13.36 -14.21
N ASP A 21 -0.06 -13.49 -15.47
CA ASP A 21 1.29 -13.87 -15.89
C ASP A 21 2.35 -12.83 -15.50
N VAL A 22 2.00 -11.54 -15.52
CA VAL A 22 2.89 -10.46 -15.04
C VAL A 22 3.05 -10.53 -13.52
N VAL A 23 1.97 -10.81 -12.78
CA VAL A 23 2.01 -11.00 -11.33
C VAL A 23 2.87 -12.21 -10.95
N ASP A 24 2.65 -13.36 -11.59
CA ASP A 24 3.45 -14.58 -11.37
C ASP A 24 4.93 -14.31 -11.61
N TYR A 25 5.28 -13.67 -12.72
CA TYR A 25 6.66 -13.37 -13.09
C TYR A 25 7.31 -12.36 -12.12
N PHE A 26 6.54 -11.35 -11.67
CA PHE A 26 7.02 -10.37 -10.68
C PHE A 26 7.35 -11.02 -9.35
N VAL A 27 6.45 -11.87 -8.84
CA VAL A 27 6.65 -12.61 -7.58
C VAL A 27 7.87 -13.52 -7.68
N GLN A 28 7.99 -14.26 -8.80
CA GLN A 28 9.15 -15.09 -9.08
C GLN A 28 10.44 -14.29 -8.97
N LYS A 29 10.56 -13.21 -9.73
CA LYS A 29 11.78 -12.41 -9.77
C LYS A 29 12.10 -11.76 -8.44
N SER A 30 11.07 -11.32 -7.70
CA SER A 30 11.25 -10.78 -6.36
C SER A 30 11.89 -11.80 -5.41
N ILE A 31 11.36 -13.01 -5.35
CA ILE A 31 11.90 -14.08 -4.50
C ILE A 31 13.30 -14.51 -4.96
N SER A 32 13.51 -14.70 -6.26
CA SER A 32 14.81 -15.09 -6.83
C SER A 32 15.89 -14.05 -6.53
N ASN A 33 15.53 -12.76 -6.49
CA ASN A 33 16.43 -11.65 -6.17
C ASN A 33 16.57 -11.37 -4.66
N GLY A 34 16.00 -12.21 -3.79
CA GLY A 34 16.30 -12.20 -2.35
C GLY A 34 15.19 -11.69 -1.45
N ILE A 35 13.98 -11.45 -1.96
CA ILE A 35 12.83 -11.17 -1.11
C ILE A 35 12.35 -12.47 -0.44
N ASP A 36 12.18 -12.44 0.87
CA ASP A 36 11.76 -13.59 1.66
C ASP A 36 10.24 -13.64 1.88
N ILE A 37 9.62 -12.48 2.04
CA ILE A 37 8.18 -12.35 2.32
C ILE A 37 7.53 -11.45 1.27
N ILE A 38 6.53 -11.96 0.57
CA ILE A 38 5.65 -11.15 -0.28
C ILE A 38 4.41 -10.80 0.51
N ARG A 39 4.32 -9.54 0.93
CA ARG A 39 3.13 -8.98 1.60
C ARG A 39 2.16 -8.49 0.54
N ILE A 40 0.99 -9.10 0.47
CA ILE A 40 -0.01 -8.89 -0.57
C ILE A 40 -1.24 -8.23 0.04
N PHE A 41 -1.67 -7.07 -0.46
CA PHE A 41 -2.89 -6.43 -0.01
C PHE A 41 -3.77 -5.96 -1.16
N ASP A 42 -5.07 -5.94 -0.93
CA ASP A 42 -6.05 -5.31 -1.82
C ASP A 42 -6.72 -4.12 -1.13
N CYS A 43 -6.91 -3.03 -1.85
CA CYS A 43 -7.46 -1.80 -1.28
C CYS A 43 -8.94 -1.91 -0.88
N LEU A 44 -9.65 -2.92 -1.35
CA LEU A 44 -11.04 -3.22 -1.01
C LEU A 44 -11.16 -4.41 -0.06
N ASN A 45 -10.04 -5.09 0.26
CA ASN A 45 -10.00 -6.39 0.92
C ASN A 45 -10.74 -7.49 0.12
N ASP A 46 -10.76 -7.41 -1.21
CA ASP A 46 -11.31 -8.45 -2.06
C ASP A 46 -10.31 -9.60 -2.23
N LEU A 47 -10.47 -10.67 -1.47
CA LEU A 47 -9.54 -11.80 -1.44
C LEU A 47 -9.37 -12.46 -2.81
N ARG A 48 -10.33 -12.35 -3.73
CA ARG A 48 -10.22 -12.89 -5.09
C ARG A 48 -9.04 -12.28 -5.86
N ASN A 49 -8.74 -11.01 -5.59
CA ASN A 49 -7.63 -10.28 -6.21
C ASN A 49 -6.27 -10.77 -5.71
N LEU A 50 -6.18 -11.31 -4.49
CA LEU A 50 -4.94 -11.71 -3.83
C LEU A 50 -4.50 -13.13 -4.21
N GLN A 51 -5.44 -13.97 -4.66
CA GLN A 51 -5.21 -15.40 -4.83
C GLN A 51 -4.04 -15.71 -5.77
N GLU A 52 -3.89 -14.97 -6.87
CA GLU A 52 -2.80 -15.24 -7.83
C GLU A 52 -1.42 -14.99 -7.24
N ALA A 53 -1.23 -13.89 -6.52
CA ALA A 53 0.05 -13.59 -5.87
C ALA A 53 0.38 -14.61 -4.75
N VAL A 54 -0.63 -15.11 -4.03
CA VAL A 54 -0.45 -16.22 -3.06
C VAL A 54 -0.05 -17.50 -3.78
N ASN A 55 -0.73 -17.86 -4.88
CA ASN A 55 -0.41 -19.04 -5.69
C ASN A 55 1.01 -18.97 -6.26
N ALA A 56 1.39 -17.83 -6.82
CA ALA A 56 2.72 -17.59 -7.37
C ALA A 56 3.80 -17.76 -6.29
N THR A 57 3.60 -17.17 -5.10
CA THR A 57 4.54 -17.30 -3.99
C THR A 57 4.69 -18.76 -3.56
N ASN A 58 3.58 -19.48 -3.39
CA ASN A 58 3.59 -20.89 -2.99
C ASN A 58 4.22 -21.81 -4.07
N LYS A 59 3.99 -21.51 -5.32
CA LYS A 59 4.64 -22.20 -6.45
C LYS A 59 6.16 -22.08 -6.37
N PHE A 60 6.68 -20.87 -6.16
CA PHE A 60 8.11 -20.64 -6.02
C PHE A 60 8.68 -21.20 -4.72
N LYS A 61 7.95 -21.11 -3.62
CA LYS A 61 8.29 -21.76 -2.36
C LYS A 61 8.51 -23.27 -2.53
N ALA A 62 7.64 -23.92 -3.31
CA ALA A 62 7.77 -25.36 -3.62
C ALA A 62 8.99 -25.67 -4.49
N GLN A 63 9.42 -24.76 -5.37
CA GLN A 63 10.55 -24.92 -6.28
C GLN A 63 11.89 -24.56 -5.64
N GLU A 64 11.96 -23.42 -4.97
CA GLU A 64 13.18 -22.77 -4.49
C GLU A 64 13.43 -23.03 -2.98
N GLY A 65 12.43 -23.55 -2.26
CA GLY A 65 12.50 -23.77 -0.82
C GLY A 65 12.43 -22.47 0.03
N ARG A 66 12.05 -21.36 -0.59
CA ARG A 66 11.96 -20.04 0.05
C ARG A 66 10.82 -19.20 -0.54
N GLY A 67 10.47 -18.12 0.15
CA GLY A 67 9.35 -17.25 -0.15
C GLY A 67 8.15 -17.55 0.75
N GLU A 68 7.58 -16.52 1.36
CA GLU A 68 6.39 -16.61 2.20
C GLU A 68 5.31 -15.66 1.69
N ALA A 69 4.08 -16.16 1.57
CA ALA A 69 2.91 -15.37 1.21
C ALA A 69 2.26 -14.80 2.47
N GLN A 70 2.37 -13.50 2.68
CA GLN A 70 1.66 -12.80 3.74
C GLN A 70 0.50 -12.00 3.17
N VAL A 71 -0.72 -12.32 3.58
CA VAL A 71 -1.90 -11.55 3.18
C VAL A 71 -2.15 -10.44 4.19
N ALA A 72 -2.22 -9.20 3.69
CA ALA A 72 -2.47 -8.04 4.52
C ALA A 72 -3.91 -7.52 4.34
N LEU A 73 -4.63 -7.44 5.44
CA LEU A 73 -5.96 -6.85 5.52
C LEU A 73 -5.87 -5.37 5.85
N ALA A 74 -6.36 -4.53 4.96
CA ALA A 74 -6.45 -3.10 5.17
C ALA A 74 -7.48 -2.80 6.28
N TYR A 75 -7.00 -2.44 7.48
CA TYR A 75 -7.86 -2.16 8.62
C TYR A 75 -8.59 -0.84 8.45
N THR A 76 -9.88 -0.85 8.75
CA THR A 76 -10.73 0.35 8.72
C THR A 76 -11.91 0.22 9.67
N LEU A 77 -12.64 1.31 9.89
CA LEU A 77 -13.82 1.39 10.72
C LEU A 77 -15.08 1.53 9.87
N GLY A 78 -16.18 1.02 10.36
CA GLY A 78 -17.51 1.08 9.73
C GLY A 78 -18.38 -0.07 10.18
N ASP A 79 -19.71 0.05 10.01
CA ASP A 79 -20.68 -0.94 10.50
C ASP A 79 -20.51 -2.34 9.87
N ALA A 80 -19.94 -2.39 8.65
CA ALA A 80 -19.68 -3.66 7.98
C ALA A 80 -18.39 -4.35 8.45
N TYR A 81 -17.48 -3.61 9.09
CA TYR A 81 -16.19 -4.12 9.54
C TYR A 81 -16.26 -4.61 10.99
N THR A 82 -17.16 -5.57 11.21
CA THR A 82 -17.39 -6.20 12.52
C THR A 82 -16.28 -7.19 12.87
N LEU A 83 -16.24 -7.63 14.12
CA LEU A 83 -15.32 -8.67 14.55
C LEU A 83 -15.50 -9.97 13.74
N GLU A 84 -16.76 -10.31 13.41
CA GLU A 84 -17.10 -11.46 12.56
C GLU A 84 -16.55 -11.31 11.14
N TYR A 85 -16.60 -10.10 10.56
CA TYR A 85 -15.94 -9.81 9.27
C TYR A 85 -14.46 -10.18 9.32
N TRP A 86 -13.71 -9.66 10.30
CA TRP A 86 -12.28 -9.89 10.41
C TRP A 86 -11.92 -11.36 10.67
N THR A 87 -12.67 -12.05 11.52
CA THR A 87 -12.46 -13.48 11.79
C THR A 87 -12.81 -14.35 10.58
N SER A 88 -13.86 -14.00 9.83
CA SER A 88 -14.17 -14.66 8.56
C SER A 88 -13.08 -14.48 7.52
N MET A 89 -12.50 -13.27 7.42
CA MET A 89 -11.37 -12.99 6.51
C MET A 89 -10.14 -13.82 6.91
N ALA A 90 -9.83 -13.94 8.20
CA ALA A 90 -8.70 -14.74 8.66
C ALA A 90 -8.82 -16.22 8.26
N LYS A 91 -10.01 -16.82 8.41
CA LYS A 91 -10.28 -18.20 7.95
C LYS A 91 -10.05 -18.36 6.45
N LYS A 92 -10.63 -17.47 5.66
CA LYS A 92 -10.50 -17.51 4.20
C LYS A 92 -9.04 -17.36 3.74
N ILE A 93 -8.24 -16.53 4.42
CA ILE A 93 -6.83 -16.34 4.12
C ILE A 93 -6.04 -17.64 4.42
N GLU A 94 -6.35 -18.32 5.51
CA GLU A 94 -5.74 -19.63 5.80
C GLU A 94 -6.13 -20.67 4.72
N GLU A 95 -7.40 -20.69 4.30
CA GLU A 95 -7.90 -21.56 3.22
C GLU A 95 -7.25 -21.24 1.85
N MET A 96 -6.86 -19.99 1.61
CA MET A 96 -6.12 -19.56 0.41
C MET A 96 -4.68 -20.10 0.36
N GLY A 97 -4.15 -20.60 1.46
CA GLY A 97 -2.78 -21.09 1.57
C GLY A 97 -1.73 -20.01 1.86
N ALA A 98 -2.12 -18.91 2.49
CA ALA A 98 -1.18 -17.92 2.98
C ALA A 98 -0.34 -18.49 4.15
N ASP A 99 0.86 -17.95 4.35
CA ASP A 99 1.76 -18.32 5.47
C ASP A 99 1.54 -17.47 6.72
N SER A 100 1.06 -16.23 6.56
CA SER A 100 0.77 -15.32 7.66
C SER A 100 -0.25 -14.25 7.28
N ILE A 101 -0.80 -13.58 8.29
CA ILE A 101 -1.77 -12.47 8.13
C ILE A 101 -1.15 -11.20 8.69
N CYS A 102 -1.24 -10.09 7.94
CA CYS A 102 -0.91 -8.77 8.45
C CYS A 102 -2.19 -7.93 8.61
N ILE A 103 -2.43 -7.39 9.79
CA ILE A 103 -3.42 -6.34 10.00
C ILE A 103 -2.74 -5.02 9.66
N LYS A 104 -3.14 -4.39 8.54
CA LYS A 104 -2.50 -3.19 8.00
C LYS A 104 -3.34 -1.94 8.29
N ASP A 105 -3.00 -1.25 9.36
CA ASP A 105 -3.66 -0.03 9.81
C ASP A 105 -2.90 1.22 9.35
N MET A 106 -3.23 1.70 8.16
CA MET A 106 -2.52 2.80 7.48
C MET A 106 -2.79 4.19 8.08
N ALA A 107 -3.81 4.32 8.91
CA ALA A 107 -4.22 5.61 9.48
C ALA A 107 -4.12 5.66 11.01
N GLY A 108 -3.71 4.57 11.66
CA GLY A 108 -3.66 4.50 13.14
C GLY A 108 -5.05 4.49 13.76
N LEU A 109 -6.00 3.76 13.14
CA LEU A 109 -7.41 3.68 13.57
C LEU A 109 -7.64 2.64 14.66
N LEU A 110 -6.77 1.64 14.74
CA LEU A 110 -6.90 0.53 15.68
C LEU A 110 -6.48 0.98 17.08
N VAL A 111 -7.47 1.21 17.93
CA VAL A 111 -7.23 1.65 19.32
C VAL A 111 -6.89 0.45 20.22
N PRO A 112 -6.16 0.66 21.36
CA PRO A 112 -5.52 -0.42 22.13
C PRO A 112 -6.45 -1.58 22.54
N TYR A 113 -7.61 -1.30 23.12
CA TYR A 113 -8.50 -2.37 23.58
C TYR A 113 -9.21 -3.08 22.43
N LYS A 114 -9.46 -2.39 21.30
CA LYS A 114 -9.98 -3.02 20.09
C LYS A 114 -8.93 -3.90 19.42
N ALA A 115 -7.66 -3.55 19.50
CA ALA A 115 -6.57 -4.41 19.06
C ALA A 115 -6.53 -5.72 19.84
N ALA A 116 -6.63 -5.65 21.17
CA ALA A 116 -6.65 -6.85 22.01
C ALA A 116 -7.86 -7.75 21.70
N GLU A 117 -9.04 -7.16 21.50
CA GLU A 117 -10.25 -7.88 21.12
C GLU A 117 -10.09 -8.58 19.76
N LEU A 118 -9.61 -7.84 18.75
CA LEU A 118 -9.40 -8.33 17.38
C LEU A 118 -8.37 -9.47 17.33
N ILE A 119 -7.20 -9.27 17.94
CA ILE A 119 -6.12 -10.28 17.94
C ILE A 119 -6.60 -11.58 18.60
N LYS A 120 -7.23 -11.51 19.78
CA LYS A 120 -7.76 -12.69 20.45
C LYS A 120 -8.75 -13.44 19.57
N ALA A 121 -9.73 -12.74 18.99
CA ALA A 121 -10.73 -13.35 18.14
C ALA A 121 -10.14 -13.98 16.87
N MET A 122 -9.14 -13.34 16.26
CA MET A 122 -8.46 -13.92 15.10
C MET A 122 -7.65 -15.15 15.48
N LYS A 123 -6.91 -15.13 16.60
CA LYS A 123 -6.14 -16.30 17.10
C LYS A 123 -7.02 -17.49 17.47
N GLU A 124 -8.29 -17.30 17.76
CA GLU A 124 -9.24 -18.38 18.01
C GLU A 124 -9.68 -19.11 16.71
N VAL A 125 -9.56 -18.48 15.56
CA VAL A 125 -10.10 -19.00 14.30
C VAL A 125 -9.04 -19.38 13.26
N THR A 126 -7.79 -18.96 13.42
CA THR A 126 -6.68 -19.30 12.53
C THR A 126 -5.43 -19.70 13.31
N LYS A 127 -4.60 -20.56 12.71
CA LYS A 127 -3.28 -20.95 13.22
C LYS A 127 -2.15 -20.11 12.63
N LEU A 128 -2.47 -19.28 11.63
CA LEU A 128 -1.45 -18.46 10.99
C LEU A 128 -0.86 -17.44 11.96
N PRO A 129 0.42 -17.14 11.85
CA PRO A 129 1.02 -15.99 12.53
C PRO A 129 0.29 -14.69 12.14
N ILE A 130 0.06 -13.82 13.12
CA ILE A 130 -0.57 -12.51 12.92
C ILE A 130 0.46 -11.44 13.16
N GLN A 131 0.65 -10.56 12.16
CA GLN A 131 1.47 -9.37 12.23
C GLN A 131 0.57 -8.14 12.33
N LEU A 132 0.95 -7.18 13.16
CA LEU A 132 0.26 -5.89 13.25
C LEU A 132 1.16 -4.77 12.76
N HIS A 133 0.68 -4.06 11.74
CA HIS A 133 1.27 -2.85 11.18
C HIS A 133 0.32 -1.69 11.42
N THR A 134 0.70 -0.72 12.26
CA THR A 134 -0.12 0.47 12.49
C THR A 134 0.72 1.74 12.44
N HIS A 135 0.17 2.78 11.82
CA HIS A 135 0.78 4.10 11.77
C HIS A 135 0.50 4.90 13.05
N TYR A 136 1.40 5.80 13.38
CA TYR A 136 1.33 6.59 14.62
C TYR A 136 0.49 7.86 14.49
N THR A 137 -0.22 8.05 13.39
CA THR A 137 -0.90 9.32 13.03
C THR A 137 -1.90 9.78 14.09
N SER A 138 -2.64 8.86 14.73
CA SER A 138 -3.57 9.16 15.82
C SER A 138 -2.91 9.32 17.21
N GLY A 139 -1.65 8.89 17.35
CA GLY A 139 -0.91 8.94 18.62
C GLY A 139 -1.09 7.72 19.53
N VAL A 140 -1.90 6.73 19.17
CA VAL A 140 -2.20 5.58 20.04
C VAL A 140 -1.38 4.32 19.74
N ALA A 141 -0.60 4.29 18.66
CA ALA A 141 -0.02 3.08 18.11
C ALA A 141 0.88 2.28 19.07
N SER A 142 1.72 2.93 19.90
CA SER A 142 2.53 2.22 20.90
C SER A 142 1.67 1.50 21.95
N MET A 143 0.59 2.14 22.40
CA MET A 143 -0.36 1.53 23.33
C MET A 143 -1.15 0.40 22.66
N THR A 144 -1.46 0.57 21.37
CA THR A 144 -2.09 -0.47 20.54
C THR A 144 -1.20 -1.69 20.43
N TYR A 145 0.10 -1.51 20.16
CA TYR A 145 1.07 -2.61 20.12
C TYR A 145 1.21 -3.31 21.47
N LEU A 146 1.30 -2.55 22.56
CA LEU A 146 1.35 -3.15 23.90
C LEU A 146 0.14 -4.08 24.13
N LYS A 147 -1.06 -3.61 23.83
CA LYS A 147 -2.29 -4.41 24.01
C LYS A 147 -2.42 -5.57 23.02
N ALA A 148 -1.92 -5.42 21.81
CA ALA A 148 -1.89 -6.49 20.84
C ALA A 148 -0.91 -7.60 21.22
N VAL A 149 0.27 -7.25 21.73
CA VAL A 149 1.28 -8.22 22.22
C VAL A 149 0.75 -8.99 23.42
N GLU A 150 0.15 -8.32 24.40
CA GLU A 150 -0.52 -8.97 25.53
C GLU A 150 -1.68 -9.91 25.10
N ALA A 151 -2.27 -9.64 23.92
CA ALA A 151 -3.36 -10.45 23.34
C ALA A 151 -2.86 -11.59 22.45
N GLY A 152 -1.54 -11.70 22.20
CA GLY A 152 -0.91 -12.80 21.48
C GLY A 152 -0.63 -12.54 20.00
N VAL A 153 -0.46 -11.28 19.57
CA VAL A 153 0.07 -10.98 18.23
C VAL A 153 1.50 -11.49 18.13
N ASP A 154 1.85 -12.06 16.97
CA ASP A 154 3.16 -12.73 16.80
C ASP A 154 4.26 -11.74 16.39
N VAL A 155 3.91 -10.72 15.58
CA VAL A 155 4.86 -9.74 15.05
C VAL A 155 4.25 -8.33 15.08
N ILE A 156 5.07 -7.32 15.36
CA ILE A 156 4.72 -5.90 15.24
C ILE A 156 5.73 -5.17 14.36
N ASP A 157 5.26 -4.25 13.52
CA ASP A 157 6.09 -3.41 12.66
C ASP A 157 6.49 -2.13 13.38
N THR A 158 7.79 -1.85 13.41
CA THR A 158 8.36 -0.66 14.06
C THR A 158 9.30 0.06 13.10
N ALA A 159 9.66 1.29 13.41
CA ALA A 159 10.65 2.07 12.68
C ALA A 159 11.76 2.55 13.60
N MET A 160 13.00 2.67 13.10
CA MET A 160 14.10 3.25 13.87
C MET A 160 13.76 4.68 14.28
N SER A 161 14.10 5.05 15.52
CA SER A 161 13.63 6.30 16.15
C SER A 161 13.80 7.58 15.31
N PRO A 162 14.84 7.78 14.50
CA PRO A 162 14.95 8.96 13.65
C PRO A 162 13.81 9.11 12.65
N PHE A 163 13.22 8.00 12.19
CA PHE A 163 12.12 7.99 11.21
C PHE A 163 10.80 7.44 11.78
N ALA A 164 10.72 7.23 13.08
CA ALA A 164 9.53 6.74 13.75
C ALA A 164 8.52 7.85 14.07
N MET A 165 7.34 7.48 14.54
CA MET A 165 6.27 8.36 15.02
C MET A 165 5.56 9.14 13.89
N GLY A 166 4.65 10.03 14.24
CA GLY A 166 3.89 10.82 13.26
C GLY A 166 3.16 9.95 12.25
N THR A 167 3.49 10.05 10.97
CA THR A 167 2.92 9.23 9.90
C THR A 167 3.65 7.90 9.68
N SER A 168 4.67 7.59 10.49
CA SER A 168 5.39 6.31 10.49
C SER A 168 4.87 5.38 11.60
N GLN A 169 5.65 4.40 12.02
CA GLN A 169 5.32 3.42 13.05
C GLN A 169 5.90 3.83 14.42
N PRO A 170 5.55 3.11 15.51
CA PRO A 170 6.22 3.24 16.79
C PRO A 170 7.74 3.00 16.69
N ALA A 171 8.51 3.68 17.54
CA ALA A 171 9.96 3.53 17.53
C ALA A 171 10.40 2.15 18.02
N THR A 172 11.31 1.51 17.29
CA THR A 172 11.84 0.16 17.59
C THR A 172 12.45 0.11 18.97
N GLU A 173 13.35 1.03 19.30
CA GLU A 173 14.08 1.10 20.57
C GLU A 173 13.12 1.24 21.75
N VAL A 174 12.04 2.00 21.58
CA VAL A 174 11.02 2.20 22.61
C VAL A 174 10.23 0.91 22.84
N MET A 175 9.84 0.21 21.78
CA MET A 175 9.09 -1.04 21.91
C MET A 175 9.96 -2.15 22.51
N VAL A 176 11.23 -2.26 22.12
CA VAL A 176 12.19 -3.21 22.70
C VAL A 176 12.35 -2.96 24.20
N GLU A 177 12.56 -1.71 24.63
CA GLU A 177 12.67 -1.40 26.07
C GLU A 177 11.35 -1.62 26.83
N THR A 178 10.20 -1.38 26.17
CA THR A 178 8.87 -1.61 26.75
C THR A 178 8.67 -3.10 27.12
N PHE A 179 9.19 -4.02 26.31
CA PHE A 179 9.01 -5.48 26.53
C PHE A 179 10.15 -6.13 27.30
N LYS A 180 11.22 -5.42 27.57
CA LYS A 180 12.41 -5.93 28.26
C LYS A 180 12.06 -6.49 29.64
N GLY A 181 12.56 -7.70 29.93
CA GLY A 181 12.31 -8.39 31.18
C GLY A 181 10.88 -8.93 31.35
N THR A 182 10.05 -8.86 30.30
CA THR A 182 8.71 -9.46 30.25
C THR A 182 8.75 -10.79 29.48
N PRO A 183 7.66 -11.59 29.47
CA PRO A 183 7.56 -12.78 28.59
C PRO A 183 7.66 -12.46 27.09
N TYR A 184 7.60 -11.19 26.71
CA TYR A 184 7.64 -10.69 25.35
C TYR A 184 8.98 -10.03 25.01
N ASP A 185 10.00 -10.22 25.84
CA ASP A 185 11.33 -9.67 25.61
C ASP A 185 11.92 -10.18 24.29
N THR A 186 12.30 -9.26 23.42
CA THR A 186 12.83 -9.59 22.09
C THR A 186 14.29 -10.04 22.12
N GLY A 187 15.02 -9.76 23.20
CA GLY A 187 16.45 -10.02 23.31
C GLY A 187 17.34 -9.15 22.40
N LEU A 188 16.78 -8.11 21.76
CA LEU A 188 17.55 -7.21 20.90
C LEU A 188 18.46 -6.30 21.74
N ASP A 189 19.69 -6.06 21.24
CA ASP A 189 20.69 -5.22 21.90
C ASP A 189 20.36 -3.73 21.72
N GLN A 190 19.96 -3.07 22.81
CA GLN A 190 19.64 -1.64 22.84
C GLN A 190 20.83 -0.74 22.44
N ASN A 191 22.07 -1.14 22.73
CA ASN A 191 23.24 -0.34 22.33
C ASN A 191 23.40 -0.36 20.81
N LEU A 192 23.26 -1.55 20.20
CA LEU A 192 23.31 -1.67 18.74
C LEU A 192 22.15 -0.92 18.07
N LEU A 193 20.94 -0.96 18.64
CA LEU A 193 19.81 -0.16 18.12
C LEU A 193 20.08 1.33 18.21
N ALA A 194 20.70 1.81 19.30
CA ALA A 194 21.12 3.21 19.45
C ALA A 194 22.17 3.61 18.39
N GLU A 195 23.17 2.76 18.13
CA GLU A 195 24.18 2.98 17.09
C GLU A 195 23.54 3.09 15.68
N ILE A 196 22.57 2.21 15.38
CA ILE A 196 21.79 2.27 14.13
C ILE A 196 21.00 3.59 14.06
N ALA A 197 20.35 3.99 15.14
CA ALA A 197 19.62 5.25 15.19
C ALA A 197 20.53 6.46 14.97
N ASP A 198 21.71 6.47 15.58
CA ASP A 198 22.70 7.53 15.41
C ASP A 198 23.23 7.61 13.96
N TYR A 199 23.39 6.46 13.28
CA TYR A 199 23.74 6.43 11.87
C TYR A 199 22.69 7.12 10.99
N PHE A 200 21.39 6.93 11.27
CA PHE A 200 20.30 7.51 10.48
C PHE A 200 19.94 8.96 10.86
N ARG A 201 20.41 9.48 11.98
CA ARG A 201 20.07 10.82 12.46
C ARG A 201 20.48 11.94 11.49
N PRO A 202 21.72 11.95 10.93
CA PRO A 202 22.10 12.93 9.93
C PRO A 202 21.24 12.91 8.66
N TYR A 203 20.83 11.74 8.21
CA TYR A 203 19.91 11.61 7.05
C TYR A 203 18.54 12.22 7.34
N ARG A 204 18.02 12.02 8.55
CA ARG A 204 16.78 12.68 8.97
C ARG A 204 16.92 14.20 8.97
N ASP A 205 18.03 14.72 9.48
CA ASP A 205 18.28 16.16 9.56
C ASP A 205 18.40 16.75 8.14
N GLU A 206 19.04 16.05 7.21
CA GLU A 206 19.07 16.41 5.80
C GLU A 206 17.67 16.42 5.17
N CYS A 207 16.86 15.40 5.42
CA CYS A 207 15.48 15.33 4.92
C CYS A 207 14.59 16.47 5.47
N LEU A 208 14.85 16.92 6.69
CA LEU A 208 14.17 18.08 7.27
C LEU A 208 14.66 19.39 6.62
N ALA A 209 15.97 19.52 6.42
CA ALA A 209 16.58 20.73 5.85
C ALA A 209 16.19 20.96 4.38
N ASN A 210 16.08 19.89 3.58
CA ASN A 210 15.70 19.96 2.16
C ASN A 210 14.18 19.92 1.93
N GLY A 211 13.36 19.78 3.01
CA GLY A 211 11.91 19.77 2.94
C GLY A 211 11.27 18.44 2.52
N LEU A 212 12.05 17.36 2.35
CA LEU A 212 11.54 16.03 2.07
C LEU A 212 10.68 15.51 3.23
N LEU A 213 11.11 15.75 4.47
CA LEU A 213 10.30 15.56 5.66
C LEU A 213 9.61 16.88 6.03
N ASN A 214 8.28 16.88 6.01
CA ASN A 214 7.49 18.05 6.39
C ASN A 214 7.16 17.99 7.88
N PRO A 215 7.66 18.92 8.72
CA PRO A 215 7.36 18.93 10.15
C PRO A 215 5.87 18.99 10.51
N LYS A 216 5.03 19.52 9.63
CA LYS A 216 3.57 19.62 9.85
C LYS A 216 2.87 18.27 9.93
N VAL A 217 3.43 17.24 9.29
CA VAL A 217 2.87 15.87 9.29
C VAL A 217 3.57 14.94 10.28
N MET A 218 4.53 15.43 11.04
CA MET A 218 5.27 14.65 12.04
C MET A 218 4.58 14.60 13.41
N GLY A 219 3.60 15.46 13.64
CA GLY A 219 2.77 15.44 14.84
C GLY A 219 1.68 14.38 14.79
N VAL A 220 1.05 14.15 15.94
CA VAL A 220 -0.14 13.28 16.03
C VAL A 220 -1.41 14.13 15.93
N ASP A 221 -2.45 13.59 15.28
CA ASP A 221 -3.76 14.21 15.19
C ASP A 221 -4.86 13.19 15.49
N ILE A 222 -5.47 13.30 16.67
CA ILE A 222 -6.57 12.45 17.11
C ILE A 222 -7.80 12.56 16.19
N LYS A 223 -7.93 13.62 15.41
CA LYS A 223 -9.00 13.78 14.42
C LYS A 223 -8.92 12.72 13.30
N THR A 224 -7.77 12.07 13.12
CA THR A 224 -7.64 10.91 12.25
C THR A 224 -8.67 9.83 12.59
N LEU A 225 -8.98 9.61 13.86
CA LEU A 225 -10.01 8.66 14.29
C LEU A 225 -11.43 9.09 13.89
N LEU A 226 -11.67 10.39 13.69
CA LEU A 226 -12.97 10.93 13.27
C LEU A 226 -13.16 10.86 11.75
N TYR A 227 -12.15 11.25 11.00
CA TYR A 227 -12.21 11.34 9.54
C TYR A 227 -11.67 10.11 8.83
N GLN A 228 -10.94 9.25 9.55
CA GLN A 228 -10.32 8.01 9.06
C GLN A 228 -9.36 8.22 7.89
N VAL A 229 -8.69 9.36 7.85
CA VAL A 229 -7.84 9.79 6.73
C VAL A 229 -6.36 9.50 7.04
N PRO A 230 -5.67 8.69 6.21
CA PRO A 230 -4.25 8.44 6.35
C PRO A 230 -3.41 9.72 6.15
N GLY A 231 -2.25 9.80 6.85
CA GLY A 231 -1.38 10.97 6.77
C GLY A 231 -0.91 11.32 5.35
N GLY A 232 -0.60 10.33 4.52
CA GLY A 232 -0.24 10.56 3.12
C GLY A 232 -1.38 11.15 2.28
N MET A 233 -2.62 10.79 2.56
CA MET A 233 -3.79 11.38 1.91
C MET A 233 -3.96 12.85 2.30
N LEU A 234 -3.76 13.19 3.59
CA LEU A 234 -3.81 14.59 4.06
C LEU A 234 -2.78 15.46 3.36
N SER A 235 -1.54 14.97 3.22
CA SER A 235 -0.46 15.70 2.55
C SER A 235 -0.80 15.96 1.07
N ASN A 236 -1.29 14.95 0.36
CA ASN A 236 -1.70 15.09 -1.04
C ASN A 236 -2.86 16.07 -1.21
N MET A 237 -3.85 16.02 -0.33
CA MET A 237 -4.99 16.93 -0.33
C MET A 237 -4.57 18.38 -0.09
N VAL A 238 -3.68 18.64 0.87
CA VAL A 238 -3.14 19.98 1.11
C VAL A 238 -2.40 20.51 -0.11
N SER A 239 -1.59 19.67 -0.76
CA SER A 239 -0.88 20.04 -1.99
C SER A 239 -1.86 20.39 -3.13
N GLN A 240 -2.88 19.56 -3.36
CA GLN A 240 -3.91 19.82 -4.39
C GLN A 240 -4.68 21.12 -4.11
N LEU A 241 -5.07 21.37 -2.87
CA LEU A 241 -5.78 22.62 -2.51
C LEU A 241 -4.88 23.84 -2.69
N LYS A 242 -3.59 23.73 -2.36
CA LYS A 242 -2.62 24.80 -2.55
C LYS A 242 -2.42 25.14 -4.03
N GLU A 243 -2.30 24.15 -4.90
CA GLU A 243 -2.19 24.33 -6.36
C GLU A 243 -3.41 25.07 -6.95
N GLN A 244 -4.58 24.91 -6.32
CA GLN A 244 -5.83 25.57 -6.71
C GLN A 244 -6.12 26.86 -5.94
N ASN A 245 -5.20 27.34 -5.08
CA ASN A 245 -5.40 28.49 -4.19
C ASN A 245 -6.69 28.39 -3.34
N ALA A 246 -7.01 27.22 -2.84
CA ALA A 246 -8.24 26.88 -2.12
C ALA A 246 -7.98 26.23 -0.73
N GLU A 247 -6.89 26.63 -0.07
CA GLU A 247 -6.49 26.06 1.25
C GLU A 247 -7.55 26.32 2.33
N ASP A 248 -8.35 27.37 2.22
CA ASP A 248 -9.50 27.69 3.07
C ASP A 248 -10.60 26.64 3.02
N ARG A 249 -10.67 25.83 1.94
CA ARG A 249 -11.66 24.77 1.77
C ARG A 249 -11.25 23.43 2.41
N TYR A 250 -10.11 23.37 3.11
CA TYR A 250 -9.57 22.16 3.70
C TYR A 250 -10.59 21.41 4.59
N TYR A 251 -11.27 22.12 5.49
CA TYR A 251 -12.26 21.49 6.37
C TYR A 251 -13.53 21.03 5.65
N ASP A 252 -13.91 21.67 4.55
CA ASP A 252 -15.04 21.23 3.72
C ASP A 252 -14.71 19.90 3.03
N VAL A 253 -13.47 19.76 2.52
CA VAL A 253 -13.00 18.50 1.93
C VAL A 253 -12.95 17.38 2.98
N LEU A 254 -12.45 17.65 4.18
CA LEU A 254 -12.46 16.65 5.26
C LEU A 254 -13.87 16.14 5.60
N LYS A 255 -14.89 17.01 5.54
CA LYS A 255 -16.29 16.62 5.75
C LYS A 255 -16.90 15.87 4.55
N GLU A 256 -16.36 16.07 3.35
CA GLU A 256 -16.83 15.42 2.14
C GLU A 256 -16.25 13.99 1.98
N ILE A 257 -15.04 13.73 2.48
CA ILE A 257 -14.37 12.43 2.40
C ILE A 257 -15.26 11.26 2.90
N PRO A 258 -15.88 11.31 4.11
CA PRO A 258 -16.74 10.22 4.56
C PRO A 258 -17.96 9.98 3.67
N LYS A 259 -18.47 11.03 3.02
CA LYS A 259 -19.61 10.92 2.10
C LYS A 259 -19.21 10.22 0.80
N VAL A 260 -18.09 10.64 0.21
CA VAL A 260 -17.54 9.97 -0.99
C VAL A 260 -17.19 8.52 -0.68
N ARG A 261 -16.57 8.24 0.48
CA ARG A 261 -16.27 6.89 0.92
C ARG A 261 -17.54 6.03 1.01
N LYS A 262 -18.61 6.57 1.60
CA LYS A 262 -19.91 5.89 1.68
C LYS A 262 -20.49 5.60 0.30
N ASP A 263 -20.44 6.56 -0.62
CA ASP A 263 -20.94 6.40 -1.98
C ASP A 263 -20.20 5.30 -2.74
N LEU A 264 -18.91 5.14 -2.49
CA LEU A 264 -18.07 4.13 -3.12
C LEU A 264 -18.07 2.77 -2.39
N GLY A 265 -19.05 2.51 -1.49
CA GLY A 265 -19.22 1.21 -0.83
C GLY A 265 -18.32 0.99 0.40
N GLU A 266 -17.92 2.08 1.06
CA GLU A 266 -17.12 2.09 2.30
C GLU A 266 -15.75 1.40 2.20
N PRO A 267 -14.95 1.63 1.13
CA PRO A 267 -13.62 1.02 1.03
C PRO A 267 -12.71 1.44 2.19
N PRO A 268 -11.73 0.62 2.58
CA PRO A 268 -10.62 1.08 3.40
C PRO A 268 -9.90 2.24 2.71
N LEU A 269 -9.39 3.20 3.50
CA LEU A 269 -8.59 4.31 2.97
C LEU A 269 -7.10 3.95 2.97
N VAL A 270 -6.69 3.21 1.98
CA VAL A 270 -5.32 2.76 1.70
C VAL A 270 -5.01 3.04 0.23
N THR A 271 -3.75 3.07 -0.19
CA THR A 271 -3.40 3.26 -1.61
C THR A 271 -3.97 2.13 -2.48
N PRO A 272 -4.70 2.40 -3.60
CA PRO A 272 -5.01 3.73 -4.15
C PRO A 272 -6.37 4.29 -3.71
N SER A 273 -7.22 3.56 -3.00
CA SER A 273 -8.59 3.99 -2.64
C SER A 273 -8.61 5.32 -1.87
N SER A 274 -7.61 5.57 -1.01
CA SER A 274 -7.49 6.85 -0.29
C SER A 274 -7.28 8.03 -1.24
N GLN A 275 -6.46 7.88 -2.28
CA GLN A 275 -6.24 8.93 -3.27
C GLN A 275 -7.49 9.14 -4.13
N ILE A 276 -8.17 8.06 -4.53
CA ILE A 276 -9.42 8.14 -5.32
C ILE A 276 -10.49 8.90 -4.54
N VAL A 277 -10.74 8.50 -3.29
CA VAL A 277 -11.72 9.16 -2.42
C VAL A 277 -11.34 10.61 -2.14
N GLY A 278 -10.04 10.87 -1.86
CA GLY A 278 -9.54 12.21 -1.55
C GLY A 278 -9.67 13.16 -2.73
N THR A 279 -9.20 12.77 -3.90
CA THR A 279 -9.28 13.59 -5.11
C THR A 279 -10.72 13.85 -5.51
N GLN A 280 -11.60 12.84 -5.42
CA GLN A 280 -13.01 13.03 -5.69
C GLN A 280 -13.68 13.99 -4.70
N ALA A 281 -13.32 13.92 -3.41
CA ALA A 281 -13.83 14.86 -2.41
C ALA A 281 -13.36 16.31 -2.69
N VAL A 282 -12.10 16.49 -3.09
CA VAL A 282 -11.58 17.81 -3.52
C VAL A 282 -12.41 18.35 -4.69
N PHE A 283 -12.64 17.55 -5.73
CA PHE A 283 -13.43 18.00 -6.89
C PHE A 283 -14.88 18.33 -6.51
N ASN A 284 -15.53 17.52 -5.69
CA ASN A 284 -16.89 17.80 -5.22
C ASN A 284 -16.99 19.17 -4.52
N VAL A 285 -16.00 19.50 -3.71
CA VAL A 285 -15.96 20.78 -2.95
C VAL A 285 -15.61 21.95 -3.86
N LEU A 286 -14.59 21.83 -4.72
CA LEU A 286 -14.13 22.93 -5.58
C LEU A 286 -15.15 23.30 -6.66
N LEU A 287 -15.84 22.29 -7.23
CA LEU A 287 -16.84 22.51 -8.26
C LEU A 287 -18.23 22.87 -7.73
N GLY A 288 -18.42 22.80 -6.39
CA GLY A 288 -19.68 23.13 -5.73
C GLY A 288 -20.84 22.15 -5.98
N GLU A 289 -20.60 21.08 -6.73
CA GLU A 289 -21.55 20.03 -7.05
C GLU A 289 -20.89 18.67 -7.01
N ARG A 290 -21.49 17.72 -6.26
CA ARG A 290 -20.97 16.36 -6.10
C ARG A 290 -21.01 15.61 -7.43
N TYR A 291 -19.87 15.00 -7.79
CA TYR A 291 -19.70 14.19 -9.01
C TYR A 291 -20.04 14.95 -10.31
N LYS A 292 -19.92 16.29 -10.32
CA LYS A 292 -19.97 17.08 -11.58
C LYS A 292 -18.82 16.70 -12.50
N MET A 293 -17.68 16.35 -11.90
CA MET A 293 -16.53 15.74 -12.56
C MET A 293 -16.09 14.52 -11.73
N ALA A 294 -15.89 13.40 -12.40
CA ALA A 294 -15.35 12.18 -11.79
C ALA A 294 -14.03 11.81 -12.47
N THR A 295 -13.04 11.43 -11.67
CA THR A 295 -11.75 10.97 -12.19
C THR A 295 -11.89 9.64 -12.92
N LYS A 296 -10.89 9.30 -13.75
CA LYS A 296 -10.81 8.00 -14.41
C LYS A 296 -10.85 6.87 -13.38
N GLU A 297 -10.13 7.03 -12.28
CA GLU A 297 -10.04 6.06 -11.19
C GLU A 297 -11.37 5.92 -10.43
N THR A 298 -12.09 7.03 -10.18
CA THR A 298 -13.43 6.98 -9.59
C THR A 298 -14.40 6.19 -10.48
N LYS A 299 -14.35 6.42 -11.80
CA LYS A 299 -15.16 5.66 -12.78
C LYS A 299 -14.78 4.19 -12.77
N ALA A 300 -13.49 3.86 -12.72
CA ALA A 300 -12.99 2.49 -12.66
C ALA A 300 -13.47 1.75 -11.39
N VAL A 301 -13.47 2.41 -10.23
CA VAL A 301 -14.05 1.85 -9.00
C VAL A 301 -15.54 1.57 -9.18
N LEU A 302 -16.30 2.53 -9.72
CA LEU A 302 -17.74 2.35 -9.93
C LEU A 302 -18.05 1.22 -10.94
N ARG A 303 -17.20 1.02 -11.97
CA ARG A 303 -17.32 -0.11 -12.89
C ARG A 303 -17.01 -1.46 -12.26
N GLY A 304 -16.33 -1.49 -11.11
CA GLY A 304 -15.89 -2.73 -10.46
C GLY A 304 -14.51 -3.22 -10.92
N GLU A 305 -13.73 -2.39 -11.61
CA GLU A 305 -12.38 -2.74 -12.08
C GLU A 305 -11.40 -2.99 -10.92
N TYR A 306 -11.68 -2.47 -9.73
CA TYR A 306 -10.88 -2.71 -8.50
C TYR A 306 -11.37 -3.91 -7.68
N GLY A 307 -12.55 -4.49 -7.98
CA GLY A 307 -13.13 -5.59 -7.23
C GLY A 307 -14.41 -5.22 -6.49
N GLN A 308 -14.78 -6.05 -5.49
CA GLN A 308 -16.00 -5.87 -4.71
C GLN A 308 -15.73 -5.09 -3.42
N THR A 309 -16.61 -4.13 -3.16
CA THR A 309 -16.64 -3.39 -1.89
C THR A 309 -17.48 -4.13 -0.85
N VAL A 310 -17.21 -3.88 0.44
CA VAL A 310 -17.91 -4.50 1.56
C VAL A 310 -19.41 -4.16 1.59
N LYS A 311 -19.76 -2.95 1.13
CA LYS A 311 -21.16 -2.51 0.96
C LYS A 311 -21.45 -2.17 -0.52
N PRO A 312 -22.70 -2.23 -0.95
CA PRO A 312 -23.08 -1.73 -2.27
C PRO A 312 -22.70 -0.25 -2.42
N MET A 313 -22.21 0.12 -3.59
CA MET A 313 -21.98 1.52 -3.97
C MET A 313 -23.32 2.23 -4.22
N SER A 314 -23.34 3.56 -4.09
CA SER A 314 -24.53 4.37 -4.32
C SER A 314 -25.03 4.26 -5.76
N GLN A 315 -26.24 3.76 -5.95
CA GLN A 315 -26.85 3.66 -7.28
C GLN A 315 -27.01 5.04 -7.94
N GLU A 316 -27.36 6.07 -7.16
CA GLU A 316 -27.46 7.45 -7.65
C GLU A 316 -26.14 7.93 -8.26
N VAL A 317 -25.00 7.61 -7.60
CA VAL A 317 -23.69 8.00 -8.10
C VAL A 317 -23.30 7.18 -9.33
N ILE A 318 -23.62 5.89 -9.37
CA ILE A 318 -23.41 5.04 -10.54
C ILE A 318 -24.17 5.62 -11.75
N ASP A 319 -25.45 5.88 -11.59
CA ASP A 319 -26.31 6.41 -12.67
C ASP A 319 -25.84 7.80 -13.16
N LYS A 320 -25.28 8.63 -12.26
CA LYS A 320 -24.75 9.96 -12.60
C LYS A 320 -23.41 9.89 -13.31
N VAL A 321 -22.49 8.99 -12.90
CA VAL A 321 -21.08 9.01 -13.33
C VAL A 321 -20.81 8.07 -14.50
N ILE A 322 -21.46 6.92 -14.54
CA ILE A 322 -21.30 5.88 -15.57
C ILE A 322 -22.68 5.40 -16.09
N PRO A 323 -23.52 6.30 -16.60
CA PRO A 323 -24.89 5.97 -16.99
C PRO A 323 -24.93 4.89 -18.07
N GLY A 324 -25.66 3.81 -17.81
CA GLY A 324 -25.88 2.72 -18.77
C GLY A 324 -24.67 1.80 -18.98
N GLU A 325 -23.58 1.97 -18.24
CA GLU A 325 -22.44 1.06 -18.30
C GLU A 325 -22.73 -0.19 -17.43
N GLU A 326 -22.40 -1.38 -17.96
CA GLU A 326 -22.45 -2.61 -17.19
C GLU A 326 -21.28 -2.68 -16.21
N ARG A 327 -21.58 -3.17 -14.98
CA ARG A 327 -20.58 -3.32 -13.93
C ARG A 327 -19.92 -4.69 -13.98
N ILE A 328 -18.63 -4.69 -13.78
CA ILE A 328 -17.80 -5.90 -13.66
C ILE A 328 -18.07 -6.53 -12.29
N THR A 329 -18.46 -7.80 -12.27
CA THR A 329 -18.74 -8.57 -11.05
C THR A 329 -17.76 -9.72 -10.82
N CYS A 330 -17.03 -10.15 -11.88
CA CYS A 330 -15.93 -11.10 -11.78
C CYS A 330 -14.65 -10.39 -11.31
N ARG A 331 -13.59 -11.13 -11.13
CA ARG A 331 -12.25 -10.58 -10.94
C ARG A 331 -11.81 -9.91 -12.25
N TYR A 332 -11.35 -8.66 -12.18
CA TYR A 332 -11.02 -7.92 -13.41
C TYR A 332 -9.89 -8.57 -14.22
N ALA A 333 -8.94 -9.22 -13.54
CA ALA A 333 -7.86 -9.95 -14.22
C ALA A 333 -8.39 -11.09 -15.13
N ASP A 334 -9.57 -11.65 -14.85
CA ASP A 334 -10.20 -12.68 -15.69
C ASP A 334 -10.63 -12.14 -17.07
N LEU A 335 -10.63 -10.83 -17.24
CA LEU A 335 -10.93 -10.14 -18.50
C LEU A 335 -9.66 -9.67 -19.26
N LEU A 336 -8.48 -9.92 -18.70
CA LEU A 336 -7.20 -9.52 -19.31
C LEU A 336 -6.56 -10.72 -20.00
N ASP A 337 -6.07 -10.49 -21.23
CA ASP A 337 -5.19 -11.43 -21.89
C ASP A 337 -3.79 -11.41 -21.26
N ASN A 338 -3.05 -12.50 -21.38
CA ASN A 338 -1.66 -12.58 -20.96
C ASN A 338 -0.81 -11.49 -21.64
N GLU A 339 0.02 -10.80 -20.87
CA GLU A 339 0.81 -9.67 -21.33
C GLU A 339 2.30 -10.00 -21.56
N MET A 340 2.85 -11.07 -20.94
CA MET A 340 4.30 -11.32 -20.91
C MET A 340 4.90 -11.52 -22.31
N ASP A 341 4.26 -12.30 -23.20
CA ASP A 341 4.78 -12.54 -24.57
C ASP A 341 4.88 -11.22 -25.37
N LYS A 342 3.90 -10.35 -25.21
CA LYS A 342 3.88 -9.02 -25.83
C LYS A 342 5.00 -8.14 -25.27
N LEU A 343 5.14 -8.08 -23.94
CA LEU A 343 6.15 -7.31 -23.24
C LEU A 343 7.57 -7.76 -23.60
N GLU A 344 7.80 -9.07 -23.65
CA GLU A 344 9.06 -9.66 -24.13
C GLU A 344 9.38 -9.24 -25.58
N GLY A 345 8.35 -9.26 -26.44
CA GLY A 345 8.50 -8.82 -27.84
C GLY A 345 8.86 -7.33 -27.96
N GLU A 346 8.20 -6.46 -27.19
CA GLU A 346 8.47 -5.02 -27.16
C GLU A 346 9.87 -4.70 -26.59
N MET A 347 10.35 -5.53 -25.67
CA MET A 347 11.62 -5.35 -24.99
C MET A 347 12.82 -5.99 -25.69
N LYS A 348 12.63 -6.69 -26.80
CA LYS A 348 13.66 -7.50 -27.48
C LYS A 348 14.98 -6.76 -27.73
N GLU A 349 14.92 -5.46 -28.07
CA GLU A 349 16.09 -4.64 -28.35
C GLU A 349 16.75 -4.02 -27.11
N TRP A 350 15.97 -3.88 -26.01
CA TRP A 350 16.38 -3.19 -24.77
C TRP A 350 16.75 -4.13 -23.64
N LYS A 351 16.24 -5.36 -23.68
CA LYS A 351 16.39 -6.36 -22.62
C LYS A 351 17.86 -6.79 -22.49
N GLN A 352 18.44 -6.57 -21.32
CA GLN A 352 19.75 -7.06 -20.91
C GLN A 352 19.66 -8.09 -19.78
N GLN A 353 18.60 -8.00 -18.99
CA GLN A 353 18.26 -8.94 -17.93
C GLN A 353 16.74 -9.13 -17.87
N ASP A 354 16.31 -10.17 -17.21
CA ASP A 354 14.88 -10.53 -17.17
C ASP A 354 14.01 -9.46 -16.49
N GLU A 355 14.53 -8.79 -15.46
CA GLU A 355 13.85 -7.74 -14.71
C GLU A 355 13.58 -6.48 -15.54
N ASP A 356 14.26 -6.30 -16.66
CA ASP A 356 14.01 -5.16 -17.56
C ASP A 356 12.59 -5.19 -18.13
N VAL A 357 12.04 -6.39 -18.39
CA VAL A 357 10.68 -6.55 -18.89
C VAL A 357 9.66 -6.08 -17.84
N LEU A 358 9.89 -6.42 -16.57
CA LEU A 358 9.05 -5.97 -15.47
C LEU A 358 9.17 -4.46 -15.25
N SER A 359 10.38 -3.91 -15.32
CA SER A 359 10.61 -2.48 -15.22
C SER A 359 9.84 -1.70 -16.28
N TYR A 360 9.85 -2.20 -17.52
CA TYR A 360 9.09 -1.64 -18.62
C TYR A 360 7.57 -1.80 -18.42
N ALA A 361 7.10 -2.97 -18.00
CA ALA A 361 5.68 -3.23 -17.76
C ALA A 361 5.10 -2.28 -16.71
N LEU A 362 5.86 -2.05 -15.62
CA LEU A 362 5.43 -1.24 -14.48
C LEU A 362 5.60 0.26 -14.70
N PHE A 363 6.70 0.67 -15.34
CA PHE A 363 7.11 2.07 -15.48
C PHE A 363 7.68 2.36 -16.88
N PRO A 364 6.88 2.22 -17.96
CA PRO A 364 7.38 2.19 -19.33
C PRO A 364 8.21 3.42 -19.70
N GLN A 365 7.77 4.62 -19.31
CA GLN A 365 8.50 5.85 -19.64
C GLN A 365 9.85 5.92 -18.94
N VAL A 366 9.85 5.73 -17.61
CA VAL A 366 11.08 5.81 -16.78
C VAL A 366 12.06 4.70 -17.18
N ALA A 367 11.55 3.48 -17.40
CA ALA A 367 12.38 2.36 -17.83
C ALA A 367 13.02 2.62 -19.20
N THR A 368 12.26 3.13 -20.17
CA THR A 368 12.79 3.44 -21.50
C THR A 368 13.88 4.52 -21.43
N ASP A 369 13.68 5.57 -20.63
CA ASP A 369 14.70 6.61 -20.45
C ASP A 369 15.97 6.06 -19.79
N PHE A 370 15.79 5.17 -18.80
CA PHE A 370 16.91 4.47 -18.15
C PHE A 370 17.64 3.54 -19.13
N PHE A 371 16.95 2.80 -19.98
CA PHE A 371 17.58 1.90 -20.96
C PHE A 371 18.41 2.67 -21.98
N LYS A 372 17.91 3.79 -22.46
CA LYS A 372 18.67 4.70 -23.32
C LYS A 372 19.93 5.23 -22.63
N TYR A 373 19.78 5.67 -21.38
CA TYR A 373 20.91 6.11 -20.56
C TYR A 373 21.94 5.00 -20.36
N ARG A 374 21.50 3.79 -19.99
CA ARG A 374 22.35 2.60 -19.82
C ARG A 374 23.11 2.26 -21.09
N GLN A 375 22.45 2.25 -22.25
CA GLN A 375 23.09 2.02 -23.54
C GLN A 375 24.11 3.10 -23.85
N ALA A 376 23.78 4.36 -23.68
CA ALA A 376 24.69 5.48 -23.89
C ALA A 376 25.96 5.35 -23.04
N GLN A 377 25.83 4.96 -21.77
CA GLN A 377 26.99 4.72 -20.90
C GLN A 377 27.84 3.55 -21.36
N GLN A 378 27.26 2.46 -21.84
CA GLN A 378 27.97 1.31 -22.37
C GLN A 378 28.72 1.64 -23.65
N GLU A 379 28.10 2.42 -24.54
CA GLU A 379 28.66 2.87 -25.82
C GLU A 379 29.56 4.11 -25.67
N LYS A 380 29.69 4.65 -24.46
CA LYS A 380 30.43 5.87 -24.12
C LYS A 380 29.97 7.12 -24.90
N VAL A 381 28.65 7.18 -25.20
CA VAL A 381 28.04 8.34 -25.87
C VAL A 381 27.70 9.41 -24.86
N ASP A 382 28.13 10.65 -25.14
CA ASP A 382 27.71 11.81 -24.35
C ASP A 382 26.32 12.29 -24.82
N MET A 383 25.29 11.81 -24.16
CA MET A 383 23.91 12.18 -24.47
C MET A 383 23.58 13.66 -24.26
N THR A 384 24.41 14.39 -23.50
CA THR A 384 24.21 15.86 -23.33
C THR A 384 24.56 16.63 -24.59
N GLN A 385 25.37 16.07 -25.46
CA GLN A 385 25.81 16.62 -26.73
C GLN A 385 25.17 15.93 -27.94
N ALA A 386 24.30 14.92 -27.70
CA ALA A 386 23.68 14.17 -28.77
C ALA A 386 22.60 15.01 -29.49
N ASP A 387 22.71 15.12 -30.81
CA ASP A 387 21.67 15.63 -31.68
C ASP A 387 20.81 14.47 -32.21
N THR A 388 19.79 14.10 -31.45
CA THR A 388 18.92 12.98 -31.79
C THR A 388 18.07 13.23 -33.05
N LYS A 389 17.89 14.51 -33.45
CA LYS A 389 17.13 14.85 -34.68
C LYS A 389 17.91 14.56 -35.96
N ASN A 390 19.22 14.75 -35.89
CA ASN A 390 20.13 14.54 -37.03
C ASN A 390 20.95 13.24 -36.90
N GLY A 391 20.72 12.44 -35.86
CA GLY A 391 21.41 11.17 -35.66
C GLY A 391 22.90 11.33 -35.32
N ALA A 392 23.29 12.47 -34.76
CA ALA A 392 24.65 12.73 -34.32
C ALA A 392 24.83 12.35 -32.85
N TYR A 393 25.67 11.37 -32.59
CA TYR A 393 25.99 10.86 -31.25
C TYR A 393 27.50 10.98 -30.99
N PRO A 394 27.97 12.07 -30.36
CA PRO A 394 29.39 12.20 -30.05
C PRO A 394 29.83 11.16 -29.01
N VAL A 395 31.03 10.61 -29.23
CA VAL A 395 31.65 9.57 -28.39
C VAL A 395 32.67 10.24 -27.46
#